data_41634e679a0993b577ce6f475f1812ec
#
_entry.id   41634e679a0993b577ce6f475f1812ec
#
_cell.length_a   1.000
_cell.length_b   1.000
_cell.length_c   1.000
_cell.angle_alpha   90.00
_cell.angle_beta   90.00
_cell.angle_gamma   90.00
#
_symmetry.space_group_name_H-M   'P 1'
#
loop_
_entity.id
_entity.type
_entity.pdbx_description
1 polymer ?
#
loop_
_entity_poly.entity_id
_entity_poly.type
_entity_poly.pdbx_seq_one_letter_code
_entity_poly.pdbx_strand_id
1 'polypeptide(L)'
;MSNDKKTDLEMRANDIISAFPTHPGEILKDEIEYRGISQRQLEEEMGIAYSALNKILNARRPVTEKTALLFEAALRVNGEPLLKMQMRYSLQSTKKDSSFMARLAKVRKIVVAL
;
A
#
# COMPACT_ATOMS: atom_id res chain seq x y z
N MET A 1 27.29 -7.97 -15.04
CA MET A 1 26.57 -6.91 -15.76
C MET A 1 25.06 -7.04 -15.63
N SER A 2 24.54 -8.24 -15.37
CA SER A 2 23.12 -8.41 -15.06
C SER A 2 22.66 -7.61 -13.83
N ASN A 3 23.58 -7.38 -12.88
CA ASN A 3 23.28 -6.59 -11.66
C ASN A 3 22.95 -5.14 -11.98
N ASP A 4 23.63 -4.53 -12.95
CA ASP A 4 23.40 -3.13 -13.34
C ASP A 4 22.00 -2.94 -13.95
N LYS A 5 21.58 -3.88 -14.81
CA LYS A 5 20.23 -3.84 -15.40
C LYS A 5 19.15 -4.02 -14.33
N LYS A 6 19.38 -4.94 -13.38
CA LYS A 6 18.45 -5.17 -12.28
C LYS A 6 18.32 -3.93 -11.42
N THR A 7 19.43 -3.27 -11.11
CA THR A 7 19.46 -2.03 -10.32
C THR A 7 18.69 -0.92 -11.02
N ASP A 8 18.89 -0.77 -12.34
CA ASP A 8 18.16 0.23 -13.14
C ASP A 8 16.66 -0.03 -13.14
N LEU A 9 16.25 -1.29 -13.27
CA LEU A 9 14.84 -1.65 -13.23
C LEU A 9 14.22 -1.40 -11.87
N GLU A 10 14.96 -1.70 -10.80
CA GLU A 10 14.53 -1.43 -9.43
C GLU A 10 14.38 0.07 -9.18
N MET A 11 15.33 0.87 -9.65
CA MET A 11 15.29 2.33 -9.54
C MET A 11 14.10 2.91 -10.31
N ARG A 12 13.84 2.44 -11.54
CA ARG A 12 12.69 2.86 -12.32
C ARG A 12 11.37 2.48 -11.66
N ALA A 13 11.29 1.27 -11.11
CA ALA A 13 10.12 0.82 -10.38
C ALA A 13 9.88 1.68 -9.14
N ASN A 14 10.93 2.01 -8.40
CA ASN A 14 10.84 2.89 -7.24
C ASN A 14 10.39 4.30 -7.62
N ASP A 15 10.90 4.86 -8.72
CA ASP A 15 10.50 6.17 -9.22
C ASP A 15 9.03 6.18 -9.63
N ILE A 16 8.57 5.16 -10.33
CA ILE A 16 7.17 5.02 -10.72
C ILE A 16 6.28 4.90 -9.49
N ILE A 17 6.67 4.09 -8.52
CA ILE A 17 5.91 3.91 -7.27
C ILE A 17 5.84 5.23 -6.50
N SER A 18 6.94 6.00 -6.45
CA SER A 18 6.97 7.30 -5.77
C SER A 18 6.12 8.34 -6.48
N ALA A 19 6.17 8.40 -7.82
CA ALA A 19 5.41 9.34 -8.64
C ALA A 19 3.91 9.02 -8.66
N PHE A 20 3.57 7.73 -8.70
CA PHE A 20 2.19 7.23 -8.83
C PHE A 20 1.93 6.18 -7.75
N PRO A 21 1.76 6.61 -6.48
CA PRO A 21 1.58 5.66 -5.39
C PRO A 21 0.30 4.85 -5.60
N THR A 22 0.43 3.54 -5.51
CA THR A 22 -0.67 2.60 -5.67
C THR A 22 -1.02 2.02 -4.31
N HIS A 23 -2.32 2.06 -3.96
CA HIS A 23 -2.80 1.40 -2.76
C HIS A 23 -2.79 -0.11 -2.98
N PRO A 24 -2.29 -0.91 -2.01
CA PRO A 24 -2.23 -2.36 -2.17
C PRO A 24 -3.59 -3.01 -2.40
N GLY A 25 -4.67 -2.40 -1.93
CA GLY A 25 -6.04 -2.86 -2.18
C GLY A 25 -6.40 -2.92 -3.66
N GLU A 26 -5.89 -2.00 -4.46
CA GLU A 26 -6.13 -1.98 -5.91
C GLU A 26 -5.52 -3.21 -6.59
N ILE A 27 -4.31 -3.57 -6.19
CA ILE A 27 -3.62 -4.76 -6.72
C ILE A 27 -4.34 -6.02 -6.28
N LEU A 28 -4.78 -6.07 -5.02
CA LEU A 28 -5.54 -7.22 -4.50
C LEU A 28 -6.88 -7.36 -5.23
N LYS A 29 -7.55 -6.26 -5.52
CA LYS A 29 -8.80 -6.27 -6.28
C LYS A 29 -8.59 -6.85 -7.67
N ASP A 30 -7.56 -6.42 -8.37
CA ASP A 30 -7.22 -6.95 -9.70
C ASP A 30 -6.90 -8.44 -9.62
N GLU A 31 -6.17 -8.86 -8.59
CA GLU A 31 -5.78 -10.25 -8.40
C GLU A 31 -6.99 -11.17 -8.18
N ILE A 32 -7.93 -10.78 -7.33
CA ILE A 32 -9.14 -11.59 -7.10
C ILE A 32 -10.04 -11.63 -8.32
N GLU A 33 -10.13 -10.54 -9.08
CA GLU A 33 -10.87 -10.51 -10.34
C GLU A 33 -10.22 -11.45 -11.35
N TYR A 34 -8.91 -11.42 -11.49
CA TYR A 34 -8.17 -12.31 -12.38
C TYR A 34 -8.36 -13.78 -12.02
N ARG A 35 -8.39 -14.10 -10.72
CA ARG A 35 -8.61 -15.47 -10.23
C ARG A 35 -10.07 -15.90 -10.24
N GLY A 36 -11.00 -14.99 -10.53
CA GLY A 36 -12.43 -15.29 -10.47
C GLY A 36 -12.96 -15.48 -9.06
N ILE A 37 -12.31 -14.89 -8.07
CA ILE A 37 -12.73 -14.98 -6.66
C ILE A 37 -13.65 -13.80 -6.36
N SER A 38 -14.83 -14.06 -5.80
CA SER A 38 -15.74 -13.00 -5.39
C SER A 38 -15.31 -12.41 -4.04
N GLN A 39 -15.73 -11.16 -3.79
CA GLN A 39 -15.47 -10.54 -2.48
C GLN A 39 -16.17 -11.33 -1.35
N ARG A 40 -17.33 -11.92 -1.61
CA ARG A 40 -18.03 -12.74 -0.62
C ARG A 40 -17.27 -13.99 -0.24
N GLN A 41 -16.68 -14.66 -1.21
CA GLN A 41 -15.83 -15.82 -0.94
C GLN A 41 -14.62 -15.42 -0.10
N LEU A 42 -13.99 -14.29 -0.44
CA LEU A 42 -12.84 -13.81 0.28
C LEU A 42 -13.20 -13.36 1.71
N GLU A 43 -14.35 -12.72 1.89
CA GLU A 43 -14.90 -12.36 3.20
C GLU A 43 -15.02 -13.58 4.10
N GLU A 44 -15.61 -14.65 3.57
CA GLU A 44 -15.77 -15.89 4.32
C GLU A 44 -14.43 -16.51 4.70
N GLU A 45 -13.50 -16.57 3.76
CA GLU A 45 -12.18 -17.14 4.02
C GLU A 45 -11.37 -16.32 5.01
N MET A 46 -11.44 -14.99 4.92
CA MET A 46 -10.71 -14.10 5.80
C MET A 46 -11.39 -13.90 7.16
N GLY A 47 -12.67 -14.19 7.24
CA GLY A 47 -13.43 -13.98 8.48
C GLY A 47 -13.58 -12.52 8.87
N ILE A 48 -13.65 -11.61 7.91
CA ILE A 48 -13.87 -10.17 8.14
C ILE A 48 -15.17 -9.72 7.51
N ALA A 49 -15.71 -8.59 7.97
CA ALA A 49 -16.94 -8.04 7.43
C ALA A 49 -16.75 -7.61 5.96
N TYR A 50 -17.78 -7.84 5.15
CA TYR A 50 -17.78 -7.45 3.75
C TYR A 50 -17.45 -5.94 3.56
N SER A 51 -18.03 -5.10 4.40
CA SER A 51 -17.78 -3.65 4.33
C SER A 51 -16.32 -3.30 4.57
N ALA A 52 -15.65 -3.99 5.50
CA ALA A 52 -14.24 -3.79 5.78
C ALA A 52 -13.37 -4.21 4.59
N LEU A 53 -13.63 -5.38 4.04
CA LEU A 53 -12.94 -5.89 2.86
C LEU A 53 -13.14 -4.96 1.66
N ASN A 54 -14.39 -4.55 1.41
CA ASN A 54 -14.72 -3.66 0.30
C ASN A 54 -13.96 -2.33 0.39
N LYS A 55 -13.87 -1.75 1.59
CA LYS A 55 -13.12 -0.50 1.80
C LYS A 55 -11.63 -0.68 1.52
N ILE A 56 -11.04 -1.79 1.92
CA ILE A 56 -9.64 -2.08 1.64
C ILE A 56 -9.40 -2.20 0.13
N LEU A 57 -10.23 -2.96 -0.56
CA LEU A 57 -10.09 -3.20 -2.00
C LEU A 57 -10.34 -1.94 -2.84
N ASN A 58 -11.07 -0.98 -2.30
CA ASN A 58 -11.34 0.30 -2.96
C ASN A 58 -10.47 1.45 -2.42
N ALA A 59 -9.38 1.12 -1.76
CA ALA A 59 -8.38 2.08 -1.26
C ALA A 59 -8.93 3.09 -0.23
N ARG A 60 -10.01 2.75 0.45
CA ARG A 60 -10.63 3.60 1.48
C ARG A 60 -10.19 3.25 2.90
N ARG A 61 -9.51 2.14 3.07
CA ARG A 61 -9.00 1.67 4.35
C ARG A 61 -7.61 1.06 4.11
N PRO A 62 -6.64 1.31 5.00
CA PRO A 62 -5.30 0.76 4.83
C PRO A 62 -5.26 -0.76 5.04
N VAL A 63 -4.31 -1.41 4.37
CA VAL A 63 -3.92 -2.78 4.70
C VAL A 63 -3.05 -2.71 5.95
N THR A 64 -3.49 -3.38 7.00
CA THR A 64 -2.78 -3.50 8.28
C THR A 64 -2.03 -4.83 8.33
N GLU A 65 -1.21 -5.01 9.35
CA GLU A 65 -0.50 -6.28 9.58
C GLU A 65 -1.47 -7.46 9.65
N LYS A 66 -2.57 -7.29 10.37
CA LYS A 66 -3.59 -8.34 10.48
C LYS A 66 -4.22 -8.68 9.14
N THR A 67 -4.64 -7.66 8.38
CA THR A 67 -5.27 -7.91 7.09
C THR A 67 -4.27 -8.42 6.06
N ALA A 68 -3.02 -7.99 6.11
CA ALA A 68 -1.96 -8.52 5.24
C ALA A 68 -1.77 -10.02 5.45
N LEU A 69 -1.75 -10.47 6.71
CA LEU A 69 -1.63 -11.89 7.03
C LEU A 69 -2.88 -12.68 6.63
N LEU A 70 -4.05 -12.08 6.75
CA LEU A 70 -5.29 -12.71 6.28
C LEU A 70 -5.30 -12.87 4.75
N PHE A 71 -4.86 -11.86 4.01
CA PHE A 71 -4.71 -11.96 2.56
C PHE A 71 -3.67 -13.02 2.18
N GLU A 72 -2.56 -13.07 2.91
CA GLU A 72 -1.53 -14.08 2.69
C GLU A 72 -2.11 -15.49 2.85
N ALA A 73 -2.86 -15.72 3.91
CA ALA A 73 -3.48 -17.02 4.17
C ALA A 73 -4.55 -17.38 3.13
N ALA A 74 -5.40 -16.43 2.78
CA ALA A 74 -6.54 -16.67 1.87
C ALA A 74 -6.11 -16.77 0.41
N LEU A 75 -5.17 -15.94 -0.03
CA LEU A 75 -4.76 -15.84 -1.43
C LEU A 75 -3.39 -16.44 -1.72
N ARG A 76 -2.66 -16.85 -0.70
CA ARG A 76 -1.28 -17.34 -0.81
C ARG A 76 -0.36 -16.32 -1.50
N VAL A 77 -0.59 -15.06 -1.21
CA VAL A 77 0.29 -13.97 -1.63
C VAL A 77 1.21 -13.62 -0.47
N ASN A 78 2.32 -12.94 -0.78
CA ASN A 78 3.22 -12.49 0.27
C ASN A 78 2.68 -11.19 0.89
N GLY A 79 2.48 -11.18 2.20
CA GLY A 79 1.91 -10.02 2.91
C GLY A 79 2.88 -8.87 3.11
N GLU A 80 4.18 -9.11 3.19
CA GLU A 80 5.18 -8.08 3.43
C GLU A 80 5.21 -7.01 2.32
N PRO A 81 5.23 -7.36 1.02
CA PRO A 81 5.12 -6.35 -0.04
C PRO A 81 3.86 -5.51 0.03
N LEU A 82 2.74 -6.07 0.48
CA LEU A 82 1.50 -5.32 0.66
C LEU A 82 1.67 -4.21 1.70
N LEU A 83 2.34 -4.52 2.80
CA LEU A 83 2.63 -3.54 3.86
C LEU A 83 3.60 -2.46 3.38
N LYS A 84 4.60 -2.83 2.60
CA LYS A 84 5.54 -1.85 2.01
C LYS A 84 4.82 -0.89 1.07
N MET A 85 3.92 -1.39 0.24
CA MET A 85 3.09 -0.57 -0.64
C MET A 85 2.19 0.37 0.17
N GLN A 86 1.58 -0.15 1.23
CA GLN A 86 0.72 0.66 2.10
C GLN A 86 1.51 1.79 2.74
N MET A 87 2.70 1.51 3.24
CA MET A 87 3.56 2.53 3.84
C MET A 87 3.88 3.64 2.84
N ARG A 88 4.26 3.30 1.63
CA ARG A 88 4.56 4.27 0.57
C ARG A 88 3.35 5.11 0.21
N TYR A 89 2.20 4.46 0.05
CA TYR A 89 0.94 5.14 -0.23
C TYR A 89 0.58 6.12 0.88
N SER A 90 0.67 5.68 2.13
CA SER A 90 0.35 6.51 3.29
C SER A 90 1.29 7.70 3.42
N LEU A 91 2.58 7.51 3.19
CA LEU A 91 3.57 8.60 3.20
C LEU A 91 3.28 9.63 2.11
N GLN A 92 3.00 9.18 0.89
CA GLN A 92 2.70 10.09 -0.21
C GLN A 92 1.39 10.84 0.02
N SER A 93 0.38 10.18 0.56
CA SER A 93 -0.89 10.81 0.91
C SER A 93 -0.71 11.89 1.98
N THR A 94 0.11 11.61 2.98
CA THR A 94 0.41 12.55 4.06
C THR A 94 1.16 13.79 3.52
N LYS A 95 2.07 13.59 2.58
CA LYS A 95 2.80 14.68 1.93
C LYS A 95 1.91 15.60 1.09
N LYS A 96 0.72 15.18 0.74
CA LYS A 96 -0.28 16.01 0.05
C LYS A 96 -1.09 16.87 1.00
N ASP A 97 -1.01 16.63 2.30
CA ASP A 97 -1.66 17.45 3.31
C ASP A 97 -0.84 18.73 3.51
N SER A 98 -1.31 19.82 2.93
CA SER A 98 -0.61 21.12 2.95
C SER A 98 -0.47 21.67 4.38
N SER A 99 -1.47 21.49 5.21
CA SER A 99 -1.46 21.92 6.60
C SER A 99 -0.37 21.20 7.40
N PHE A 100 -0.28 19.89 7.25
CA PHE A 100 0.75 19.09 7.89
C PHE A 100 2.15 19.45 7.35
N MET A 101 2.28 19.65 6.05
CA MET A 101 3.56 20.03 5.44
C MET A 101 4.05 21.40 5.93
N ALA A 102 3.14 22.35 6.13
CA ALA A 102 3.47 23.63 6.72
C ALA A 102 3.98 23.48 8.15
N ARG A 103 3.37 22.58 8.93
CA ARG A 103 3.82 22.26 10.29
C ARG A 103 5.23 21.67 10.29
N LEU A 104 5.51 20.76 9.36
CA LEU A 104 6.84 20.16 9.22
C LEU A 104 7.90 21.22 8.93
N ALA A 105 7.59 22.19 8.08
CA ALA A 105 8.50 23.28 7.76
C ALA A 105 8.87 24.08 9.02
N LYS A 106 7.90 24.33 9.90
CA LYS A 106 8.13 25.00 11.19
C LYS A 106 9.04 24.19 12.10
N VAL A 107 8.81 22.88 12.18
CA VAL A 107 9.64 21.97 12.99
C VAL A 107 11.09 21.99 12.50
N ARG A 108 11.30 21.95 11.19
CA ARG A 108 12.64 22.00 10.59
C ARG A 108 13.37 23.31 10.93
N LYS A 109 12.67 24.44 10.93
CA LYS A 109 13.21 25.74 11.31
C LYS A 109 13.68 25.76 12.78
N ILE A 110 12.91 25.15 13.67
CA ILE A 110 13.26 25.06 15.09
C ILE A 110 14.59 24.31 15.26
N VAL A 111 14.77 23.18 14.56
CA VAL A 111 16.01 22.40 14.62
C VAL A 111 17.20 23.19 14.11
N VAL A 112 17.03 23.92 13.02
CA VAL A 112 18.11 24.75 12.43
C VAL A 112 18.46 25.92 13.36
N ALA A 113 17.49 26.48 14.08
CA ALA A 113 17.72 27.58 15.00
C ALA A 113 18.43 27.14 16.30
N LEU A 114 18.41 25.87 16.62
CA LEU A 114 19.12 25.31 17.78
C LEU A 114 20.61 25.11 17.48
#